data_d7aa17acdb648a368ea92724bd474779
#
_entry.id   d7aa17acdb648a368ea92724bd474779
#
_cell.length_a   1.000
_cell.length_b   1.000
_cell.length_c   1.000
_cell.angle_alpha   90.00
_cell.angle_beta   90.00
_cell.angle_gamma   90.00
#
_symmetry.space_group_name_H-M   'P 1'
#
loop_
_entity.id
_entity.type
_entity.pdbx_description
1 polymer ?
#
loop_
_entity_poly.entity_id
_entity_poly.type
_entity_poly.pdbx_seq_one_letter_code
_entity_poly.pdbx_strand_id
1 'polypeptide(L)'
;MTGIPDGDLMRLDHQVCFALHTTSRAFDALYRTELSGLGLTYPQYLAMLALWETDGPTVKRLGERLRLDSGTLSPLLKRLESAGLVERRRSRDDERSVTVHLTERGDALRARAADVPRRILEATGLDLQELLTLRETLRRVTANLDAVR
;
A
#
# COMPACT_ATOMS: atom_id res chain seq x y z
N MET A 1 -9.83 -22.72 24.43
CA MET A 1 -8.54 -22.10 24.08
C MET A 1 -7.43 -22.92 24.70
N THR A 2 -6.68 -23.62 23.89
CA THR A 2 -5.44 -24.25 24.33
C THR A 2 -4.46 -23.10 24.63
N GLY A 3 -4.26 -22.82 25.94
CA GLY A 3 -3.31 -21.81 26.36
C GLY A 3 -1.90 -22.21 25.91
N ILE A 4 -1.26 -21.34 25.15
CA ILE A 4 0.17 -21.47 24.86
C ILE A 4 0.88 -21.34 26.22
N PRO A 5 1.76 -22.28 26.62
CA PRO A 5 2.49 -22.16 27.87
C PRO A 5 3.29 -20.83 27.90
N ASP A 6 3.25 -20.12 29.01
CA ASP A 6 3.88 -18.79 29.15
C ASP A 6 5.34 -18.74 28.67
N GLY A 7 6.09 -19.83 28.88
CA GLY A 7 7.48 -19.92 28.41
C GLY A 7 7.62 -19.94 26.88
N ASP A 8 6.60 -20.38 26.16
CA ASP A 8 6.60 -20.43 24.69
C ASP A 8 6.26 -19.09 24.05
N LEU A 9 5.59 -18.19 24.76
CA LEU A 9 5.25 -16.86 24.26
C LEU A 9 6.49 -15.97 24.05
N MET A 10 7.59 -16.27 24.73
CA MET A 10 8.84 -15.49 24.64
C MET A 10 9.77 -15.99 23.52
N ARG A 11 9.41 -17.04 22.81
CA ARG A 11 10.26 -17.56 21.72
C ARG A 11 10.10 -16.69 20.46
N LEU A 12 11.20 -16.42 19.77
CA LEU A 12 11.21 -15.61 18.56
C LEU A 12 10.33 -16.19 17.45
N ASP A 13 10.45 -17.48 17.22
CA ASP A 13 9.69 -18.21 16.18
C ASP A 13 8.19 -18.36 16.48
N HIS A 14 7.75 -18.01 17.70
CA HIS A 14 6.34 -17.96 18.07
C HIS A 14 5.73 -16.55 17.95
N GLN A 15 6.53 -15.55 17.57
CA GLN A 15 6.04 -14.18 17.45
C GLN A 15 5.33 -13.95 16.13
N VAL A 16 4.03 -13.67 16.17
CA VAL A 16 3.24 -13.29 14.98
C VAL A 16 3.79 -12.00 14.37
N CYS A 17 4.15 -11.03 15.20
CA CYS A 17 4.74 -9.76 14.73
C CYS A 17 6.03 -9.98 13.96
N PHE A 18 6.88 -10.91 14.40
CA PHE A 18 8.11 -11.25 13.69
C PHE A 18 7.83 -11.88 12.34
N ALA A 19 6.85 -12.80 12.26
CA ALA A 19 6.41 -13.40 11.01
C ALA A 19 5.88 -12.33 10.03
N LEU A 20 5.05 -11.40 10.51
CA LEU A 20 4.53 -10.29 9.71
C LEU A 20 5.65 -9.38 9.22
N HIS A 21 6.59 -9.04 10.10
CA HIS A 21 7.72 -8.19 9.77
C HIS A 21 8.61 -8.84 8.70
N THR A 22 8.93 -10.12 8.86
CA THR A 22 9.72 -10.89 7.88
C THR A 22 9.00 -10.97 6.53
N THR A 23 7.71 -11.27 6.55
CA THR A 23 6.90 -11.35 5.33
C THR A 23 6.82 -10.00 4.63
N SER A 24 6.62 -8.92 5.37
CA SER A 24 6.59 -7.56 4.82
C SER A 24 7.90 -7.22 4.10
N ARG A 25 9.04 -7.54 4.70
CA ARG A 25 10.35 -7.34 4.06
C ARG A 25 10.55 -8.17 2.80
N ALA A 26 10.03 -9.40 2.79
CA ALA A 26 10.07 -10.25 1.60
C ALA A 26 9.23 -9.67 0.45
N PHE A 27 8.04 -9.14 0.77
CA PHE A 27 7.22 -8.43 -0.21
C PHE A 27 7.92 -7.19 -0.74
N ASP A 28 8.55 -6.40 0.13
CA ASP A 28 9.28 -5.20 -0.29
C ASP A 28 10.38 -5.53 -1.30
N ALA A 29 11.13 -6.60 -1.05
CA ALA A 29 12.18 -7.06 -1.97
C ALA A 29 11.62 -7.47 -3.32
N LEU A 30 10.50 -8.21 -3.32
CA LEU A 30 9.83 -8.63 -4.54
C LEU A 30 9.27 -7.44 -5.32
N TYR A 31 8.58 -6.53 -4.66
CA TYR A 31 8.06 -5.32 -5.30
C TYR A 31 9.16 -4.45 -5.90
N ARG A 32 10.31 -4.35 -5.24
CA ARG A 32 11.44 -3.61 -5.78
C ARG A 32 11.84 -4.15 -7.16
N THR A 33 11.85 -5.46 -7.33
CA THR A 33 12.14 -6.11 -8.62
C THR A 33 11.00 -5.90 -9.61
N GLU A 34 9.75 -6.18 -9.19
CA GLU A 34 8.58 -6.11 -10.08
C GLU A 34 8.25 -4.68 -10.54
N LEU A 35 8.55 -3.68 -9.73
CA LEU A 35 8.26 -2.28 -10.04
C LEU A 35 9.42 -1.54 -10.71
N SER A 36 10.60 -2.15 -10.79
CA SER A 36 11.78 -1.49 -11.35
C SER A 36 11.57 -0.98 -12.77
N GLY A 37 10.89 -1.75 -13.62
CA GLY A 37 10.57 -1.38 -15.00
C GLY A 37 9.54 -0.26 -15.12
N LEU A 38 8.81 0.04 -14.04
CA LEU A 38 7.81 1.11 -13.99
C LEU A 38 8.37 2.40 -13.37
N GLY A 39 9.56 2.34 -12.79
CA GLY A 39 10.16 3.48 -12.10
C GLY A 39 9.45 3.86 -10.80
N LEU A 40 8.74 2.94 -10.17
CA LEU A 40 7.96 3.18 -8.96
C LEU A 40 8.57 2.45 -7.75
N THR A 41 8.53 3.11 -6.60
CA THR A 41 8.68 2.44 -5.30
C THR A 41 7.35 1.82 -4.90
N TYR A 42 7.35 0.92 -3.91
CA TYR A 42 6.11 0.32 -3.43
C TYR A 42 5.11 1.37 -2.89
N PRO A 43 5.49 2.34 -2.05
CA PRO A 43 4.55 3.38 -1.64
C PRO A 43 3.98 4.22 -2.80
N GLN A 44 4.79 4.52 -3.80
CA GLN A 44 4.34 5.21 -5.02
C GLN A 44 3.33 4.36 -5.79
N TYR A 45 3.59 3.07 -5.91
CA TYR A 45 2.67 2.12 -6.55
C TYR A 45 1.32 2.07 -5.84
N LEU A 46 1.30 2.06 -4.49
CA LEU A 46 0.06 2.10 -3.73
C LEU A 46 -0.74 3.39 -4.00
N ALA A 47 -0.06 4.52 -4.09
CA ALA A 47 -0.71 5.78 -4.44
C ALA A 47 -1.29 5.73 -5.86
N MET A 48 -0.56 5.17 -6.81
CA MET A 48 -1.04 4.99 -8.18
C MET A 48 -2.24 4.05 -8.25
N LEU A 49 -2.23 2.95 -7.50
CA LEU A 49 -3.39 2.04 -7.41
C LEU A 49 -4.65 2.78 -6.94
N ALA A 50 -4.52 3.61 -5.92
CA ALA A 50 -5.63 4.40 -5.40
C ALA A 50 -6.15 5.39 -6.46
N LEU A 51 -5.26 6.04 -7.20
CA LEU A 51 -5.61 7.00 -8.24
C LEU A 51 -6.20 6.33 -9.48
N TRP A 52 -5.72 5.16 -9.88
CA TRP A 52 -6.29 4.40 -10.99
C TRP A 52 -7.70 3.90 -10.67
N GLU A 53 -8.00 3.67 -9.40
CA GLU A 53 -9.35 3.27 -8.95
C GLU A 53 -10.29 4.47 -8.92
N THR A 54 -9.86 5.60 -8.36
CA THR A 54 -10.64 6.84 -8.26
C THR A 54 -9.69 8.04 -8.39
N ASP A 55 -9.73 8.70 -9.54
CA ASP A 55 -8.90 9.88 -9.81
C ASP A 55 -9.47 11.11 -9.13
N GLY A 56 -8.59 12.03 -8.76
CA GLY A 56 -8.97 13.33 -8.23
C GLY A 56 -9.31 13.40 -6.75
N PRO A 57 -8.82 12.49 -5.86
CA PRO A 57 -9.07 12.62 -4.43
C PRO A 57 -8.33 13.85 -3.88
N THR A 58 -8.79 14.35 -2.73
CA THR A 58 -8.00 15.30 -1.96
C THR A 58 -6.76 14.60 -1.40
N VAL A 59 -5.70 15.37 -1.14
CA VAL A 59 -4.50 14.86 -0.48
C VAL A 59 -4.85 14.20 0.86
N LYS A 60 -5.76 14.82 1.62
CA LYS A 60 -6.25 14.28 2.89
C LYS A 60 -6.90 12.92 2.71
N ARG A 61 -7.82 12.80 1.74
CA ARG A 61 -8.52 11.53 1.47
C ARG A 61 -7.55 10.43 1.02
N LEU A 62 -6.60 10.79 0.18
CA LEU A 62 -5.58 9.85 -0.27
C LEU A 62 -4.71 9.36 0.89
N GLY A 63 -4.31 10.27 1.80
CA GLY A 63 -3.57 9.93 3.01
C GLY A 63 -4.34 8.96 3.92
N GLU A 64 -5.64 9.20 4.11
CA GLU A 64 -6.51 8.30 4.87
C GLU A 64 -6.56 6.90 4.25
N ARG A 65 -6.74 6.81 2.94
CA ARG A 65 -6.78 5.53 2.23
C ARG A 65 -5.45 4.76 2.31
N LEU A 66 -4.34 5.47 2.19
CA LEU A 66 -3.00 4.86 2.24
C LEU A 66 -2.48 4.70 3.68
N ARG A 67 -3.20 5.24 4.66
CA ARG A 67 -2.79 5.27 6.07
C ARG A 67 -1.44 5.96 6.26
N LEU A 68 -1.24 7.02 5.53
CA LEU A 68 -0.05 7.87 5.58
C LEU A 68 -0.39 9.25 6.11
N ASP A 69 0.44 9.79 6.99
CA ASP A 69 0.34 11.18 7.41
C ASP A 69 0.79 12.14 6.30
N SER A 70 0.48 13.42 6.45
CA SER A 70 0.82 14.44 5.45
C SER A 70 2.34 14.61 5.27
N GLY A 71 3.12 14.40 6.34
CA GLY A 71 4.58 14.52 6.30
C GLY A 71 5.23 13.43 5.44
N THR A 72 4.62 12.24 5.39
CA THR A 72 5.07 11.12 4.54
C THR A 72 4.50 11.22 3.13
N LEU A 73 3.23 11.57 3.02
CA LEU A 73 2.53 11.62 1.74
C LEU A 73 3.03 12.76 0.84
N SER A 74 3.31 13.93 1.39
CA SER A 74 3.71 15.10 0.60
C SER A 74 4.99 14.88 -0.21
N PRO A 75 6.10 14.36 0.34
CA PRO A 75 7.27 14.02 -0.46
C PRO A 75 7.01 12.95 -1.52
N LEU A 76 6.16 11.97 -1.21
CA LEU A 76 5.77 10.91 -2.14
C LEU A 76 5.06 11.50 -3.36
N LEU A 77 4.08 12.36 -3.13
CA LEU A 77 3.33 13.04 -4.21
C LEU A 77 4.24 13.97 -5.03
N LYS A 78 5.16 14.66 -4.37
CA LYS A 78 6.13 15.51 -5.07
C LYS A 78 7.00 14.70 -6.03
N ARG A 79 7.43 13.51 -5.63
CA ARG A 79 8.20 12.60 -6.50
C ARG A 79 7.37 12.10 -7.67
N LEU A 80 6.11 11.74 -7.47
CA LEU A 80 5.20 11.33 -8.53
C LEU A 80 4.93 12.49 -9.51
N GLU A 81 4.79 13.70 -8.99
CA GLU A 81 4.62 14.90 -9.79
C GLU A 81 5.87 15.19 -10.62
N SER A 82 7.06 15.10 -10.02
CA SER A 82 8.34 15.25 -10.72
C SER A 82 8.56 14.21 -11.80
N ALA A 83 8.03 12.99 -11.60
CA ALA A 83 8.06 11.93 -12.61
C ALA A 83 7.02 12.13 -13.72
N GLY A 84 6.17 13.14 -13.62
CA GLY A 84 5.14 13.45 -14.62
C GLY A 84 3.94 12.51 -14.58
N LEU A 85 3.70 11.84 -13.47
CA LEU A 85 2.62 10.85 -13.34
C LEU A 85 1.35 11.43 -12.72
N VAL A 86 1.50 12.45 -11.89
CA VAL A 86 0.38 13.14 -11.24
C VAL A 86 0.59 14.64 -11.26
N GLU A 87 -0.50 15.38 -11.06
CA GLU A 87 -0.45 16.82 -10.80
C GLU A 87 -1.35 17.15 -9.61
N ARG A 88 -0.93 18.10 -8.82
CA ARG A 88 -1.71 18.63 -7.71
C ARG A 88 -2.41 19.91 -8.14
N ARG A 89 -3.69 20.02 -7.79
CA ARG A 89 -4.51 21.19 -8.10
C ARG A 89 -5.21 21.67 -6.84
N ARG A 90 -5.37 22.98 -6.70
CA ARG A 90 -6.25 23.53 -5.68
C ARG A 90 -7.69 23.21 -6.07
N SER A 91 -8.48 22.78 -5.07
CA SER A 91 -9.90 22.52 -5.30
C SER A 91 -10.63 23.83 -5.63
N ARG A 92 -11.55 23.79 -6.60
CA ARG A 92 -12.42 24.94 -6.91
C ARG A 92 -13.45 25.19 -5.82
N ASP A 93 -13.85 24.15 -5.08
CA ASP A 93 -14.88 24.20 -4.05
C ASP A 93 -14.32 24.64 -2.69
N ASP A 94 -13.04 24.39 -2.43
CA ASP A 94 -12.35 24.77 -1.21
C ASP A 94 -10.88 25.08 -1.52
N GLU A 95 -10.51 26.35 -1.50
CA GLU A 95 -9.14 26.84 -1.78
C GLU A 95 -8.08 26.24 -0.83
N ARG A 96 -8.49 25.68 0.32
CA ARG A 96 -7.59 25.04 1.28
C ARG A 96 -7.31 23.58 0.94
N SER A 97 -8.12 23.00 0.08
CA SER A 97 -7.99 21.61 -0.38
C SER A 97 -7.16 21.50 -1.63
N VAL A 98 -6.25 20.54 -1.64
CA VAL A 98 -5.48 20.15 -2.81
C VAL A 98 -5.96 18.80 -3.28
N THR A 99 -6.25 18.67 -4.57
CA THR A 99 -6.62 17.41 -5.21
C THR A 99 -5.46 16.87 -6.02
N VAL A 100 -5.40 15.55 -6.16
CA VAL A 100 -4.36 14.84 -6.90
C VAL A 100 -4.98 14.18 -8.12
N HIS A 101 -4.43 14.45 -9.28
CA HIS A 101 -4.94 13.96 -10.56
C HIS A 101 -3.88 13.21 -11.34
N LEU A 102 -4.28 12.13 -12.00
CA LEU A 102 -3.42 11.45 -12.96
C LEU A 102 -3.15 12.37 -14.15
N THR A 103 -1.91 12.39 -14.62
CA THR A 103 -1.60 12.92 -15.94
C THR A 103 -1.93 11.86 -16.98
N GLU A 104 -1.89 12.20 -18.26
CA GLU A 104 -2.03 11.24 -19.35
C GLU A 104 -1.00 10.11 -19.22
N ARG A 105 0.25 10.46 -18.88
CA ARG A 105 1.32 9.49 -18.65
C ARG A 105 1.04 8.59 -17.43
N GLY A 106 0.51 9.16 -16.35
CA GLY A 106 0.12 8.41 -15.15
C GLY A 106 -1.00 7.42 -15.43
N ASP A 107 -1.99 7.83 -16.20
CA ASP A 107 -3.08 6.96 -16.63
C ASP A 107 -2.58 5.83 -17.55
N ALA A 108 -1.71 6.17 -18.51
CA ALA A 108 -1.12 5.17 -19.43
C ALA A 108 -0.28 4.12 -18.71
N LEU A 109 0.35 4.46 -17.60
CA LEU A 109 1.18 3.54 -16.82
C LEU A 109 0.37 2.36 -16.27
N ARG A 110 -0.94 2.52 -16.06
CA ARG A 110 -1.84 1.47 -15.58
C ARG A 110 -1.75 0.21 -16.43
N ALA A 111 -1.73 0.34 -17.75
CA ALA A 111 -1.64 -0.81 -18.65
C ALA A 111 -0.33 -1.60 -18.45
N ARG A 112 0.77 -0.90 -18.20
CA ARG A 112 2.09 -1.52 -17.95
C ARG A 112 2.16 -2.18 -16.57
N ALA A 113 1.38 -1.70 -15.61
CA ALA A 113 1.31 -2.24 -14.24
C ALA A 113 0.31 -3.39 -14.09
N ALA A 114 -0.48 -3.69 -15.10
CA ALA A 114 -1.62 -4.61 -15.02
C ALA A 114 -1.25 -6.03 -14.55
N ASP A 115 -0.05 -6.51 -14.89
CA ASP A 115 0.41 -7.85 -14.53
C ASP A 115 1.07 -7.93 -13.15
N VAL A 116 1.40 -6.82 -12.54
CA VAL A 116 2.09 -6.81 -11.24
C VAL A 116 1.30 -7.57 -10.17
N PRO A 117 -0.02 -7.30 -9.96
CA PRO A 117 -0.78 -8.02 -8.94
C PRO A 117 -0.77 -9.54 -9.13
N ARG A 118 -0.89 -10.01 -10.37
CA ARG A 118 -0.88 -11.44 -10.68
C ARG A 118 0.48 -12.07 -10.34
N ARG A 119 1.58 -11.43 -10.71
CA ARG A 119 2.93 -11.94 -10.40
C ARG A 119 3.20 -11.98 -8.90
N ILE A 120 2.75 -10.97 -8.17
CA ILE A 120 2.86 -10.95 -6.70
C ILE A 120 2.03 -12.10 -6.09
N LEU A 121 0.80 -12.27 -6.55
CA LEU A 121 -0.10 -13.34 -6.10
C LEU A 121 0.54 -14.73 -6.32
N GLU A 122 1.04 -14.98 -7.52
CA GLU A 122 1.71 -16.25 -7.87
C GLU A 122 2.93 -16.50 -6.99
N ALA A 123 3.72 -15.47 -6.71
CA ALA A 123 4.92 -15.58 -5.89
C ALA A 123 4.63 -15.97 -4.44
N THR A 124 3.44 -15.71 -3.92
CA THR A 124 3.05 -16.12 -2.56
C THR A 124 2.90 -17.63 -2.42
N GLY A 125 2.67 -18.35 -3.52
CA GLY A 125 2.38 -19.79 -3.49
C GLY A 125 1.01 -20.13 -2.91
N LEU A 126 0.18 -19.13 -2.58
CA LEU A 126 -1.16 -19.33 -2.03
C LEU A 126 -2.20 -19.26 -3.14
N ASP A 127 -3.29 -20.01 -2.99
CA ASP A 127 -4.43 -19.84 -3.87
C ASP A 127 -5.23 -18.56 -3.52
N LEU A 128 -6.17 -18.20 -4.37
CA LEU A 128 -6.96 -16.98 -4.19
C LEU A 128 -7.73 -16.99 -2.86
N GLN A 129 -8.32 -18.13 -2.49
CA GLN A 129 -9.10 -18.23 -1.25
C GLN A 129 -8.22 -18.04 -0.03
N GLU A 130 -7.03 -18.64 0.00
CA GLU A 130 -6.05 -18.49 1.07
C GLU A 130 -5.62 -17.02 1.21
N LEU A 131 -5.40 -16.33 0.10
CA LEU A 131 -5.02 -14.93 0.09
C LEU A 131 -6.14 -14.01 0.58
N LEU A 132 -7.38 -14.27 0.18
CA LEU A 132 -8.53 -13.52 0.66
C LEU A 132 -8.72 -13.70 2.16
N THR A 133 -8.56 -14.92 2.66
CA THR A 133 -8.65 -15.24 4.09
C THR A 133 -7.54 -14.54 4.87
N LEU A 134 -6.31 -14.60 4.38
CA LEU A 134 -5.17 -13.92 5.01
C LEU A 134 -5.40 -12.41 5.07
N ARG A 135 -5.81 -11.80 3.97
CA ARG A 135 -6.10 -10.36 3.91
C ARG A 135 -7.15 -9.95 4.95
N GLU A 136 -8.23 -10.71 5.03
CA GLU A 136 -9.31 -10.41 5.99
C GLU A 136 -8.83 -10.58 7.44
N THR A 137 -8.04 -11.61 7.73
CA THR A 137 -7.44 -11.82 9.04
C THR A 137 -6.54 -10.65 9.43
N LEU A 138 -5.69 -10.18 8.52
CA LEU A 138 -4.81 -9.04 8.74
C LEU A 138 -5.59 -7.74 8.96
N ARG A 139 -6.66 -7.51 8.21
CA ARG A 139 -7.55 -6.35 8.41
C ARG A 139 -8.16 -6.34 9.81
N ARG A 140 -8.65 -7.49 10.27
CA ARG A 140 -9.22 -7.65 11.61
C ARG A 140 -8.18 -7.38 12.69
N VAL A 141 -6.97 -7.92 12.54
CA VAL A 141 -5.85 -7.66 13.47
C VAL A 141 -5.55 -6.17 13.53
N THR A 142 -5.43 -5.52 12.39
CA THR A 142 -5.15 -4.08 12.31
C THR A 142 -6.23 -3.26 13.01
N ALA A 143 -7.51 -3.55 12.75
CA ALA A 143 -8.62 -2.85 13.38
C ALA A 143 -8.61 -3.00 14.91
N ASN A 144 -8.31 -4.20 15.41
CA ASN A 144 -8.23 -4.45 16.84
C ASN A 144 -7.06 -3.69 17.48
N LEU A 145 -5.91 -3.66 16.82
CA LEU A 145 -4.74 -2.93 17.30
C LEU A 145 -4.99 -1.41 17.32
N ASP A 146 -5.67 -0.88 16.33
CA ASP A 146 -6.04 0.54 16.28
C ASP A 146 -7.00 0.93 17.41
N ALA A 147 -7.88 0.02 17.81
CA ALA A 147 -8.87 0.27 18.86
C ALA A 147 -8.25 0.36 20.27
N VAL A 148 -7.03 -0.11 20.49
CA VAL A 148 -6.34 -0.07 21.79
C VAL A 148 -5.29 1.03 21.90
N ARG A 149 -5.20 1.90 20.90
CA ARG A 149 -4.30 3.07 20.91
C ARG A 149 -4.94 4.27 21.58
#